data_1ba61a9bb9e946001ebca1ed79bbde2c
#
_entry.id   1ba61a9bb9e946001ebca1ed79bbde2c
#
_cell.length_a   1.000
_cell.length_b   1.000
_cell.length_c   1.000
_cell.angle_alpha   90.00
_cell.angle_beta   90.00
_cell.angle_gamma   90.00
#
_symmetry.space_group_name_H-M   'P 1'
#
loop_
_entity.id
_entity.type
_entity.pdbx_description
1 polymer ?
#
loop_
_entity_poly.entity_id
_entity_poly.type
_entity_poly.pdbx_seq_one_letter_code
_entity_poly.pdbx_strand_id
1 'polypeptide(L)'
;MIVLFTDFGADDIYVAQIKAMLLERLPQGAHIVDLLHSVSNYHIRAGAHLLAALQDRFPTASVFLAVVDPGVGTDRDAVIVQANGKWYVGPDNGLLSVVAARAAETQVWRIVWRPKMLSASFHGRDLFAPVAAWIANGAFPADKVEKIGGLQVRLGSEDLPEVIHADHYGNALTGLRACHVPQSAMIAVRDHRLHYARIFAEAPANRAFWYENSVGLVELAANRTSAVRLLGIEIGDSVRAIA
;
A
#
# COMPACT_ATOMS: atom_id res chain seq x y z
N MET A 1 -9.07 -0.02 -15.44
CA MET A 1 -9.32 -0.52 -14.06
C MET A 1 -8.76 0.48 -13.07
N ILE A 2 -9.53 0.82 -12.03
CA ILE A 2 -9.05 1.60 -10.88
C ILE A 2 -8.95 0.68 -9.67
N VAL A 3 -7.87 0.80 -8.89
CA VAL A 3 -7.59 -0.01 -7.70
C VAL A 3 -7.50 0.94 -6.51
N LEU A 4 -8.32 0.72 -5.49
CA LEU A 4 -8.39 1.56 -4.30
C LEU A 4 -7.55 0.98 -3.17
N PHE A 5 -6.67 1.82 -2.61
CA PHE A 5 -5.81 1.47 -1.48
C PHE A 5 -5.79 2.62 -0.47
N THR A 6 -6.44 2.44 0.67
CA THR A 6 -6.66 3.53 1.64
C THR A 6 -6.64 3.04 3.09
N ASP A 7 -6.60 3.98 4.03
CA ASP A 7 -6.81 3.79 5.47
C ASP A 7 -8.23 4.24 5.93
N PHE A 8 -9.19 4.33 5.01
CA PHE A 8 -10.50 4.93 5.28
C PHE A 8 -11.48 4.05 6.06
N GLY A 9 -11.15 2.77 6.24
CA GLY A 9 -12.08 1.77 6.76
C GLY A 9 -13.04 1.25 5.69
N ALA A 10 -13.23 -0.08 5.63
CA ALA A 10 -14.09 -0.70 4.62
C ALA A 10 -15.57 -0.37 4.80
N ASP A 11 -16.00 -0.18 6.05
CA ASP A 11 -17.40 0.04 6.45
C ASP A 11 -17.70 1.51 6.77
N ASP A 12 -16.78 2.43 6.41
CA ASP A 12 -16.95 3.86 6.69
C ASP A 12 -17.50 4.63 5.48
N ILE A 13 -17.95 5.86 5.74
CA ILE A 13 -18.64 6.76 4.79
C ILE A 13 -17.77 7.18 3.59
N TYR A 14 -16.45 7.06 3.67
CA TYR A 14 -15.50 7.67 2.73
C TYR A 14 -15.38 6.90 1.42
N VAL A 15 -15.28 5.57 1.48
CA VAL A 15 -15.05 4.71 0.30
C VAL A 15 -16.20 4.83 -0.70
N ALA A 16 -17.45 4.82 -0.20
CA ALA A 16 -18.64 4.96 -1.05
C ALA A 16 -18.67 6.28 -1.82
N GLN A 17 -18.24 7.40 -1.20
CA GLN A 17 -18.17 8.70 -1.84
C GLN A 17 -17.12 8.77 -2.94
N ILE A 18 -15.95 8.15 -2.73
CA ILE A 18 -14.92 8.02 -3.79
C ILE A 18 -15.46 7.21 -4.95
N LYS A 19 -16.10 6.07 -4.68
CA LYS A 19 -16.68 5.23 -5.73
C LYS A 19 -17.78 5.97 -6.51
N ALA A 20 -18.64 6.71 -5.84
CA ALA A 20 -19.66 7.53 -6.52
C ALA A 20 -19.03 8.55 -7.47
N MET A 21 -17.98 9.26 -7.00
CA MET A 21 -17.20 10.22 -7.80
C MET A 21 -16.55 9.56 -9.02
N LEU A 22 -15.99 8.36 -8.85
CA LEU A 22 -15.38 7.59 -9.93
C LEU A 22 -16.43 7.12 -10.94
N LEU A 23 -17.53 6.52 -10.48
CA LEU A 23 -18.60 5.99 -11.34
C LEU A 23 -19.26 7.08 -12.18
N GLU A 24 -19.37 8.30 -11.67
CA GLU A 24 -19.89 9.46 -12.43
C GLU A 24 -19.00 9.79 -13.65
N ARG A 25 -17.69 9.47 -13.59
CA ARG A 25 -16.67 9.87 -14.58
C ARG A 25 -16.15 8.73 -15.44
N LEU A 26 -16.36 7.51 -15.03
CA LEU A 26 -15.90 6.33 -15.74
C LEU A 26 -16.98 5.84 -16.73
N PRO A 27 -16.59 5.21 -17.85
CA PRO A 27 -17.54 4.61 -18.78
C PRO A 27 -18.26 3.45 -18.09
N GLN A 28 -19.45 3.15 -18.61
CA GLN A 28 -20.23 2.01 -18.13
C GLN A 28 -19.41 0.71 -18.26
N GLY A 29 -19.39 -0.11 -17.21
CA GLY A 29 -18.60 -1.34 -17.16
C GLY A 29 -17.14 -1.17 -16.72
N ALA A 30 -16.73 0.04 -16.33
CA ALA A 30 -15.39 0.21 -15.75
C ALA A 30 -15.26 -0.54 -14.42
N HIS A 31 -14.10 -1.15 -14.22
CA HIS A 31 -13.83 -1.92 -13.00
C HIS A 31 -13.18 -1.03 -11.93
N ILE A 32 -13.80 -1.00 -10.76
CA ILE A 32 -13.22 -0.45 -9.53
C ILE A 32 -13.00 -1.62 -8.57
N VAL A 33 -11.76 -1.80 -8.13
CA VAL A 33 -11.34 -2.90 -7.25
C VAL A 33 -10.94 -2.33 -5.90
N ASP A 34 -11.56 -2.82 -4.85
CA ASP A 34 -11.12 -2.54 -3.48
C ASP A 34 -9.95 -3.46 -3.16
N LEU A 35 -8.74 -2.92 -3.16
CA LEU A 35 -7.58 -3.70 -2.77
C LEU A 35 -7.49 -3.78 -1.24
N LEU A 36 -7.54 -2.65 -0.58
CA LEU A 36 -7.51 -2.55 0.87
C LEU A 36 -8.01 -1.18 1.33
N HIS A 37 -8.84 -1.17 2.38
CA HIS A 37 -9.29 0.06 3.05
C HIS A 37 -8.94 0.07 4.55
N SER A 38 -8.19 -0.94 5.00
CA SER A 38 -7.71 -1.10 6.38
C SER A 38 -6.18 -1.01 6.47
N VAL A 39 -5.55 -0.18 5.62
CA VAL A 39 -4.15 0.21 5.84
C VAL A 39 -4.07 0.86 7.22
N SER A 40 -3.02 0.55 7.98
CA SER A 40 -2.87 1.12 9.32
C SER A 40 -2.91 2.64 9.28
N ASN A 41 -3.83 3.22 10.05
CA ASN A 41 -4.05 4.66 10.09
C ASN A 41 -2.76 5.41 10.40
N TYR A 42 -2.45 6.42 9.62
CA TYR A 42 -1.28 7.30 9.77
C TYR A 42 0.10 6.63 9.55
N HIS A 43 0.17 5.31 9.34
CA HIS A 43 1.41 4.57 9.12
C HIS A 43 1.81 4.57 7.63
N ILE A 44 2.21 5.73 7.12
CA ILE A 44 2.57 5.92 5.69
C ILE A 44 3.67 4.95 5.24
N ARG A 45 4.71 4.72 6.07
CA ARG A 45 5.81 3.80 5.74
C ARG A 45 5.31 2.36 5.54
N ALA A 46 4.52 1.86 6.48
CA ALA A 46 3.90 0.53 6.38
C ALA A 46 3.03 0.43 5.13
N GLY A 47 2.17 1.44 4.88
CA GLY A 47 1.33 1.52 3.68
C GLY A 47 2.15 1.51 2.38
N ALA A 48 3.27 2.22 2.31
CA ALA A 48 4.13 2.29 1.13
C ALA A 48 4.74 0.93 0.77
N HIS A 49 5.25 0.19 1.77
CA HIS A 49 5.80 -1.16 1.57
C HIS A 49 4.73 -2.19 1.23
N LEU A 50 3.57 -2.08 1.87
CA LEU A 50 2.43 -2.94 1.58
C LEU A 50 1.90 -2.72 0.16
N LEU A 51 1.72 -1.46 -0.28
CA LEU A 51 1.34 -1.12 -1.65
C LEU A 51 2.34 -1.69 -2.67
N ALA A 52 3.64 -1.55 -2.40
CA ALA A 52 4.69 -2.06 -3.28
C ALA A 52 4.68 -3.59 -3.41
N ALA A 53 4.26 -4.32 -2.38
CA ALA A 53 4.12 -5.78 -2.44
C ALA A 53 2.83 -6.22 -3.16
N LEU A 54 1.71 -5.51 -2.93
CA LEU A 54 0.40 -5.89 -3.47
C LEU A 54 0.23 -5.58 -4.95
N GLN A 55 0.90 -4.54 -5.48
CA GLN A 55 0.66 -4.03 -6.84
C GLN A 55 1.10 -4.98 -7.96
N ASP A 56 1.99 -5.94 -7.69
CA ASP A 56 2.55 -6.82 -8.73
C ASP A 56 1.52 -7.75 -9.37
N ARG A 57 0.42 -8.05 -8.69
CA ARG A 57 -0.66 -8.90 -9.18
C ARG A 57 -1.63 -8.19 -10.13
N PHE A 58 -1.49 -6.88 -10.31
CA PHE A 58 -2.38 -6.10 -11.18
C PHE A 58 -1.75 -5.88 -12.56
N PRO A 59 -2.56 -5.89 -13.63
CA PRO A 59 -2.06 -5.70 -15.00
C PRO A 59 -1.48 -4.29 -15.21
N THR A 60 -0.67 -4.15 -16.26
CA THR A 60 -0.23 -2.85 -16.76
C THR A 60 -1.43 -1.95 -17.06
N ALA A 61 -1.22 -0.63 -17.05
CA ALA A 61 -2.25 0.40 -17.17
C ALA A 61 -3.30 0.43 -16.03
N SER A 62 -3.17 -0.39 -14.98
CA SER A 62 -3.97 -0.20 -13.77
C SER A 62 -3.66 1.14 -13.13
N VAL A 63 -4.70 1.81 -12.61
CA VAL A 63 -4.61 3.10 -11.92
C VAL A 63 -4.90 2.87 -10.44
N PHE A 64 -3.88 3.02 -9.61
CA PHE A 64 -4.01 2.93 -8.15
C PHE A 64 -4.37 4.31 -7.60
N LEU A 65 -5.50 4.42 -6.96
CA LEU A 65 -5.88 5.54 -6.10
C LEU A 65 -5.45 5.18 -4.68
N ALA A 66 -4.29 5.67 -4.26
CA ALA A 66 -3.67 5.30 -2.99
C ALA A 66 -3.66 6.51 -2.05
N VAL A 67 -4.37 6.41 -0.93
CA VAL A 67 -4.53 7.52 0.03
C VAL A 67 -4.40 7.01 1.46
N VAL A 68 -3.31 7.37 2.10
CA VAL A 68 -3.06 7.39 3.54
C VAL A 68 -2.48 8.78 3.81
N ASP A 69 -3.30 9.71 4.29
CA ASP A 69 -3.01 11.13 4.17
C ASP A 69 -3.32 11.94 5.43
N PRO A 70 -2.52 11.79 6.49
CA PRO A 70 -2.67 12.62 7.70
C PRO A 70 -2.40 14.10 7.46
N GLY A 71 -1.79 14.46 6.30
CA GLY A 71 -1.50 15.82 5.87
C GLY A 71 -2.52 16.42 4.91
N VAL A 72 -3.72 15.86 4.79
CA VAL A 72 -4.77 16.40 3.92
C VAL A 72 -5.07 17.86 4.24
N GLY A 73 -5.18 18.71 3.22
CA GLY A 73 -5.44 20.15 3.39
C GLY A 73 -4.21 21.02 3.72
N THR A 74 -3.03 20.43 3.89
CA THR A 74 -1.77 21.15 4.04
C THR A 74 -1.12 21.46 2.69
N ASP A 75 0.09 22.06 2.69
CA ASP A 75 0.86 22.39 1.50
C ASP A 75 1.56 21.18 0.82
N ARG A 76 1.32 19.96 1.31
CA ARG A 76 1.87 18.75 0.69
C ARG A 76 1.39 18.63 -0.75
N ASP A 77 2.27 18.29 -1.66
CA ASP A 77 1.92 18.09 -3.07
C ASP A 77 0.96 16.91 -3.27
N ALA A 78 0.17 17.02 -4.31
CA ALA A 78 -0.62 15.94 -4.88
C ALA A 78 0.09 15.46 -6.15
N VAL A 79 0.26 14.14 -6.34
CA VAL A 79 1.11 13.62 -7.40
C VAL A 79 0.48 12.47 -8.19
N ILE A 80 0.98 12.32 -9.42
CA ILE A 80 0.84 11.14 -10.25
C ILE A 80 2.23 10.51 -10.37
N VAL A 81 2.31 9.22 -10.14
CA VAL A 81 3.50 8.40 -10.41
C VAL A 81 3.14 7.39 -11.48
N GLN A 82 3.95 7.29 -12.53
CA GLN A 82 3.93 6.17 -13.46
C GLN A 82 5.15 5.31 -13.17
N ALA A 83 4.94 4.04 -12.85
CA ALA A 83 6.00 3.11 -12.49
C ALA A 83 5.70 1.74 -13.11
N ASN A 84 6.65 1.20 -13.89
CA ASN A 84 6.52 -0.09 -14.57
C ASN A 84 5.18 -0.28 -15.32
N GLY A 85 4.73 0.77 -16.02
CA GLY A 85 3.49 0.76 -16.82
C GLY A 85 2.19 0.83 -16.03
N LYS A 86 2.23 1.06 -14.72
CA LYS A 86 1.07 1.31 -13.85
C LYS A 86 1.06 2.76 -13.40
N TRP A 87 -0.11 3.26 -13.01
CA TRP A 87 -0.32 4.62 -12.56
C TRP A 87 -0.71 4.65 -11.08
N TYR A 88 -0.20 5.62 -10.35
CA TYR A 88 -0.51 5.83 -8.93
C TYR A 88 -0.85 7.30 -8.73
N VAL A 89 -1.99 7.57 -8.09
CA VAL A 89 -2.48 8.91 -7.78
C VAL A 89 -2.67 9.02 -6.28
N GLY A 90 -2.06 10.01 -5.66
CA GLY A 90 -2.12 10.19 -4.21
C GLY A 90 -1.28 11.36 -3.69
N PRO A 91 -1.08 11.45 -2.37
CA PRO A 91 -0.27 12.48 -1.73
C PRO A 91 1.24 12.22 -1.89
N ASP A 92 2.04 13.29 -2.02
CA ASP A 92 3.51 13.21 -1.92
C ASP A 92 3.95 13.26 -0.46
N ASN A 93 3.65 12.22 0.27
CA ASN A 93 3.98 12.06 1.69
C ASN A 93 4.82 10.81 1.99
N GLY A 94 5.28 10.13 0.94
CA GLY A 94 6.05 8.88 1.03
C GLY A 94 5.27 7.62 0.66
N LEU A 95 3.93 7.65 0.62
CA LEU A 95 3.11 6.47 0.31
C LEU A 95 3.46 5.83 -1.05
N LEU A 96 3.73 6.66 -2.07
CA LEU A 96 4.05 6.20 -3.42
C LEU A 96 5.55 6.01 -3.65
N SER A 97 6.40 6.31 -2.67
CA SER A 97 7.84 6.38 -2.87
C SER A 97 8.51 5.02 -3.04
N VAL A 98 8.01 3.97 -2.39
CA VAL A 98 8.60 2.62 -2.49
C VAL A 98 8.28 1.99 -3.84
N VAL A 99 7.07 2.15 -4.37
CA VAL A 99 6.73 1.70 -5.73
C VAL A 99 7.58 2.44 -6.77
N ALA A 100 7.79 3.75 -6.59
CA ALA A 100 8.63 4.55 -7.47
C ALA A 100 10.11 4.12 -7.39
N ALA A 101 10.64 3.88 -6.19
CA ALA A 101 12.05 3.51 -5.99
C ALA A 101 12.39 2.08 -6.44
N ARG A 102 11.41 1.16 -6.44
CA ARG A 102 11.60 -0.23 -6.88
C ARG A 102 11.32 -0.44 -8.37
N ALA A 103 10.78 0.55 -9.06
CA ALA A 103 10.52 0.47 -10.48
C ALA A 103 11.80 0.67 -11.31
N ALA A 104 11.89 -0.06 -12.43
CA ALA A 104 12.96 0.14 -13.41
C ALA A 104 12.81 1.49 -14.13
N GLU A 105 11.56 1.92 -14.38
CA GLU A 105 11.24 3.18 -15.01
C GLU A 105 10.16 3.90 -14.22
N THR A 106 10.41 5.19 -13.96
CA THR A 106 9.49 6.04 -13.19
C THR A 106 9.38 7.42 -13.80
N GLN A 107 8.16 7.92 -13.88
CA GLN A 107 7.88 9.32 -14.19
C GLN A 107 6.94 9.89 -13.14
N VAL A 108 7.14 11.15 -12.78
CA VAL A 108 6.39 11.81 -11.69
C VAL A 108 5.87 13.15 -12.17
N TRP A 109 4.62 13.44 -11.84
CA TRP A 109 3.98 14.73 -12.09
C TRP A 109 3.33 15.25 -10.82
N ARG A 110 3.48 16.54 -10.56
CA ARG A 110 2.71 17.28 -9.58
C ARG A 110 1.37 17.66 -10.17
N ILE A 111 0.28 17.45 -9.45
CA ILE A 111 -1.07 17.87 -9.82
C ILE A 111 -1.22 19.35 -9.43
N VAL A 112 -1.26 20.24 -10.44
CA VAL A 112 -1.46 21.69 -10.23
C VAL A 112 -2.92 22.11 -10.33
N TRP A 113 -3.76 21.26 -10.94
CA TRP A 113 -5.19 21.51 -11.01
C TRP A 113 -5.84 21.47 -9.62
N ARG A 114 -6.77 22.40 -9.42
CA ARG A 114 -7.63 22.42 -8.24
C ARG A 114 -9.09 22.56 -8.68
N PRO A 115 -10.01 21.72 -8.19
CA PRO A 115 -11.45 21.86 -8.48
C PRO A 115 -11.99 23.12 -7.83
N LYS A 116 -13.10 23.67 -8.41
CA LYS A 116 -13.78 24.83 -7.84
C LYS A 116 -14.31 24.57 -6.42
N MET A 117 -14.72 23.35 -6.15
CA MET A 117 -15.13 22.88 -4.82
C MET A 117 -14.16 21.78 -4.37
N LEU A 118 -13.28 22.13 -3.48
CA LEU A 118 -12.29 21.24 -2.86
C LEU A 118 -12.53 21.24 -1.36
N SER A 119 -12.93 20.10 -0.82
CA SER A 119 -12.99 19.92 0.64
C SER A 119 -11.58 19.92 1.21
N ALA A 120 -11.34 20.73 2.21
CA ALA A 120 -10.04 20.78 2.90
C ALA A 120 -9.65 19.46 3.56
N SER A 121 -10.63 18.60 3.87
CA SER A 121 -10.42 17.32 4.57
C SER A 121 -10.66 16.08 3.70
N PHE A 122 -10.98 16.23 2.39
CA PHE A 122 -11.29 15.08 1.55
C PHE A 122 -10.74 15.18 0.12
N HIS A 123 -9.42 15.38 0.01
CA HIS A 123 -8.72 15.39 -1.29
C HIS A 123 -8.84 14.04 -2.02
N GLY A 124 -9.03 12.93 -1.32
CA GLY A 124 -9.30 11.61 -1.91
C GLY A 124 -10.45 11.65 -2.92
N ARG A 125 -11.58 12.23 -2.54
CA ARG A 125 -12.77 12.36 -3.37
C ARG A 125 -12.64 13.48 -4.41
N ASP A 126 -12.22 14.68 -3.99
CA ASP A 126 -12.38 15.89 -4.80
C ASP A 126 -11.20 16.15 -5.73
N LEU A 127 -10.00 15.62 -5.41
CA LEU A 127 -8.78 15.84 -6.17
C LEU A 127 -8.24 14.54 -6.79
N PHE A 128 -7.99 13.51 -6.00
CA PHE A 128 -7.33 12.30 -6.49
C PHE A 128 -8.27 11.43 -7.35
N ALA A 129 -9.53 11.24 -6.97
CA ALA A 129 -10.46 10.41 -7.72
C ALA A 129 -10.74 10.95 -9.14
N PRO A 130 -11.02 12.26 -9.37
CA PRO A 130 -11.13 12.81 -10.71
C PRO A 130 -9.88 12.58 -11.58
N VAL A 131 -8.68 12.78 -11.02
CA VAL A 131 -7.41 12.57 -11.74
C VAL A 131 -7.23 11.10 -12.12
N ALA A 132 -7.50 10.19 -11.18
CA ALA A 132 -7.46 8.75 -11.44
C ALA A 132 -8.44 8.33 -12.54
N ALA A 133 -9.65 8.93 -12.56
CA ALA A 133 -10.64 8.67 -13.60
C ALA A 133 -10.20 9.15 -14.99
N TRP A 134 -9.58 10.34 -15.11
CA TRP A 134 -9.03 10.80 -16.39
C TRP A 134 -7.97 9.84 -16.94
N ILE A 135 -7.03 9.41 -16.10
CA ILE A 135 -5.99 8.47 -16.51
C ILE A 135 -6.61 7.12 -16.92
N ALA A 136 -7.56 6.61 -16.15
CA ALA A 136 -8.23 5.34 -16.44
C ALA A 136 -9.04 5.36 -17.75
N ASN A 137 -9.51 6.54 -18.17
CA ASN A 137 -10.19 6.79 -19.45
C ASN A 137 -9.20 7.00 -20.62
N GLY A 138 -7.88 6.90 -20.39
CA GLY A 138 -6.86 7.17 -21.41
C GLY A 138 -6.65 8.68 -21.70
N ALA A 139 -7.25 9.56 -20.91
CA ALA A 139 -7.15 11.00 -21.03
C ALA A 139 -6.17 11.57 -19.99
N PHE A 140 -4.85 11.42 -20.24
CA PHE A 140 -3.85 11.98 -19.36
C PHE A 140 -4.02 13.51 -19.25
N PRO A 141 -4.14 14.08 -18.05
CA PRO A 141 -4.49 15.49 -17.85
C PRO A 141 -3.27 16.43 -17.99
N ALA A 142 -2.66 16.47 -19.17
CA ALA A 142 -1.40 17.18 -19.43
C ALA A 142 -1.44 18.68 -19.10
N ASP A 143 -2.61 19.31 -19.24
CA ASP A 143 -2.84 20.73 -18.92
C ASP A 143 -3.07 21.01 -17.42
N LYS A 144 -3.12 19.95 -16.59
CA LYS A 144 -3.44 19.99 -15.16
C LYS A 144 -2.31 19.51 -14.26
N VAL A 145 -1.19 19.14 -14.86
CA VAL A 145 -0.04 18.58 -14.16
C VAL A 145 1.25 19.21 -14.63
N GLU A 146 2.26 19.18 -13.80
CA GLU A 146 3.63 19.60 -14.08
C GLU A 146 4.56 18.41 -13.89
N LYS A 147 5.36 18.06 -14.90
CA LYS A 147 6.38 17.02 -14.79
C LYS A 147 7.49 17.47 -13.86
N ILE A 148 7.82 16.65 -12.86
CA ILE A 148 8.85 16.94 -11.86
C ILE A 148 9.93 15.85 -11.85
N GLY A 149 11.09 16.16 -11.28
CA GLY A 149 12.26 15.27 -11.26
C GLY A 149 12.13 14.09 -10.28
N GLY A 150 11.06 14.01 -9.51
CA GLY A 150 10.77 12.93 -8.56
C GLY A 150 9.95 13.41 -7.37
N LEU A 151 9.62 12.48 -6.48
CA LEU A 151 8.89 12.74 -5.25
C LEU A 151 9.73 13.55 -4.25
N GLN A 152 9.09 14.39 -3.44
CA GLN A 152 9.74 15.14 -2.34
C GLN A 152 10.05 14.21 -1.18
N VAL A 153 9.08 13.35 -0.78
CA VAL A 153 9.27 12.38 0.30
C VAL A 153 9.68 11.03 -0.25
N ARG A 154 10.90 10.58 0.09
CA ARG A 154 11.50 9.35 -0.43
C ARG A 154 11.87 8.41 0.71
N LEU A 155 11.29 7.20 0.72
CA LEU A 155 11.60 6.14 1.69
C LEU A 155 12.66 5.14 1.19
N GLY A 156 13.06 5.25 -0.10
CA GLY A 156 14.03 4.33 -0.71
C GLY A 156 13.39 3.01 -1.16
N SER A 157 14.25 2.08 -1.64
CA SER A 157 13.86 0.76 -2.16
C SER A 157 14.11 -0.37 -1.16
N GLU A 158 14.75 -0.06 -0.04
CA GLU A 158 15.14 -1.03 1.00
C GLU A 158 13.92 -1.71 1.63
N ASP A 159 14.16 -2.82 2.31
CA ASP A 159 13.13 -3.50 3.09
C ASP A 159 12.86 -2.74 4.39
N LEU A 160 11.62 -2.82 4.86
CA LEU A 160 11.23 -2.26 6.15
C LEU A 160 11.20 -3.39 7.20
N PRO A 161 12.14 -3.44 8.14
CA PRO A 161 12.21 -4.49 9.14
C PRO A 161 11.21 -4.25 10.29
N GLU A 162 9.94 -4.16 9.94
CA GLU A 162 8.83 -3.91 10.86
C GLU A 162 7.60 -4.71 10.44
N VAL A 163 6.70 -4.98 11.37
CA VAL A 163 5.34 -5.46 11.08
C VAL A 163 4.57 -4.33 10.40
N ILE A 164 4.03 -4.56 9.20
CA ILE A 164 3.37 -3.54 8.39
C ILE A 164 1.85 -3.72 8.27
N HIS A 165 1.35 -4.93 8.51
CA HIS A 165 -0.08 -5.23 8.40
C HIS A 165 -0.42 -6.49 9.21
N ALA A 166 -1.64 -6.54 9.75
CA ALA A 166 -2.21 -7.76 10.30
C ALA A 166 -3.44 -8.16 9.48
N ASP A 167 -3.47 -9.40 9.01
CA ASP A 167 -4.60 -9.90 8.23
C ASP A 167 -5.79 -10.31 9.13
N HIS A 168 -6.90 -10.69 8.47
CA HIS A 168 -8.12 -11.13 9.16
C HIS A 168 -7.89 -12.32 10.11
N TYR A 169 -6.95 -13.22 9.80
CA TYR A 169 -6.64 -14.38 10.63
C TYR A 169 -5.72 -14.04 11.79
N GLY A 170 -5.14 -12.85 11.80
CA GLY A 170 -4.15 -12.41 12.76
C GLY A 170 -2.74 -12.89 12.44
N ASN A 171 -2.42 -13.14 11.16
CA ASN A 171 -1.05 -13.23 10.70
C ASN A 171 -0.48 -11.82 10.54
N ALA A 172 0.83 -11.66 10.77
CA ALA A 172 1.49 -10.36 10.68
C ALA A 172 2.43 -10.32 9.49
N LEU A 173 2.09 -9.52 8.48
CA LEU A 173 2.95 -9.23 7.34
C LEU A 173 4.04 -8.26 7.76
N THR A 174 5.27 -8.53 7.34
CA THR A 174 6.41 -7.63 7.57
C THR A 174 6.78 -6.90 6.29
N GLY A 175 7.57 -5.84 6.41
CA GLY A 175 8.13 -5.15 5.24
C GLY A 175 9.41 -5.80 4.70
N LEU A 176 9.79 -6.99 5.18
CA LEU A 176 10.90 -7.78 4.65
C LEU A 176 10.47 -8.59 3.44
N ARG A 177 11.17 -8.48 2.31
CA ARG A 177 11.00 -9.37 1.17
C ARG A 177 11.60 -10.74 1.50
N ALA A 178 10.82 -11.81 1.33
CA ALA A 178 11.24 -13.17 1.68
C ALA A 178 12.47 -13.62 0.87
N CYS A 179 12.64 -13.14 -0.38
CA CYS A 179 13.83 -13.43 -1.19
C CYS A 179 15.15 -12.90 -0.61
N HIS A 180 15.09 -12.00 0.37
CA HIS A 180 16.28 -11.48 1.07
C HIS A 180 16.55 -12.21 2.39
N VAL A 181 15.71 -13.17 2.79
CA VAL A 181 15.82 -13.90 4.05
C VAL A 181 16.04 -15.39 3.79
N PRO A 182 17.19 -15.97 4.16
CA PRO A 182 17.41 -17.40 4.03
C PRO A 182 16.37 -18.18 4.84
N GLN A 183 15.84 -19.28 4.28
CA GLN A 183 14.89 -20.14 4.99
C GLN A 183 15.47 -20.80 6.27
N SER A 184 16.81 -20.88 6.37
CA SER A 184 17.49 -21.33 7.59
C SER A 184 17.53 -20.29 8.70
N ALA A 185 17.25 -19.01 8.39
CA ALA A 185 17.23 -17.95 9.37
C ALA A 185 15.99 -18.03 10.27
N MET A 186 16.13 -17.61 11.50
CA MET A 186 15.00 -17.32 12.38
C MET A 186 14.59 -15.84 12.23
N ILE A 187 13.31 -15.56 12.41
CA ILE A 187 12.83 -14.18 12.56
C ILE A 187 12.66 -13.88 14.05
N ALA A 188 13.37 -12.87 14.53
CA ALA A 188 13.19 -12.33 15.86
C ALA A 188 12.18 -11.17 15.84
N VAL A 189 11.20 -11.21 16.73
CA VAL A 189 10.23 -10.15 17.00
C VAL A 189 9.95 -10.11 18.50
N ARG A 190 10.10 -8.95 19.12
CA ARG A 190 10.08 -8.84 20.60
C ARG A 190 10.99 -9.91 21.24
N ASP A 191 10.49 -10.70 22.18
CA ASP A 191 11.22 -11.78 22.87
C ASP A 191 11.10 -13.13 22.16
N HIS A 192 10.45 -13.18 20.98
CA HIS A 192 10.20 -14.41 20.24
C HIS A 192 11.21 -14.63 19.11
N ARG A 193 11.50 -15.92 18.84
CA ARG A 193 12.29 -16.39 17.71
C ARG A 193 11.49 -17.43 16.94
N LEU A 194 11.20 -17.14 15.70
CA LEU A 194 10.34 -17.94 14.84
C LEU A 194 11.16 -18.67 13.80
N HIS A 195 11.00 -19.98 13.72
CA HIS A 195 11.58 -20.80 12.66
C HIS A 195 10.75 -20.72 11.39
N TYR A 196 11.39 -21.02 10.28
CA TYR A 196 10.71 -21.16 9.00
C TYR A 196 9.84 -22.42 8.97
N ALA A 197 8.65 -22.31 8.40
CA ALA A 197 7.85 -23.42 7.91
C ALA A 197 7.27 -23.04 6.56
N ARG A 198 7.26 -23.94 5.59
CA ARG A 198 6.77 -23.65 4.24
C ARG A 198 5.26 -23.46 4.20
N ILE A 199 4.53 -24.20 5.04
CA ILE A 199 3.08 -24.19 5.15
C ILE A 199 2.63 -24.39 6.61
N PHE A 200 1.40 -23.99 6.89
CA PHE A 200 0.82 -24.11 8.24
C PHE A 200 0.86 -25.52 8.82
N ALA A 201 0.71 -26.56 7.99
CA ALA A 201 0.69 -27.95 8.42
C ALA A 201 2.07 -28.46 8.93
N GLU A 202 3.16 -27.81 8.57
CA GLU A 202 4.50 -28.16 9.05
C GLU A 202 4.79 -27.60 10.44
N ALA A 203 4.03 -26.59 10.89
CA ALA A 203 4.15 -26.05 12.23
C ALA A 203 3.21 -26.78 13.21
N PRO A 204 3.66 -27.10 14.44
CA PRO A 204 2.77 -27.66 15.48
C PRO A 204 1.60 -26.71 15.79
N ALA A 205 0.46 -27.28 16.22
CA ALA A 205 -0.70 -26.47 16.62
C ALA A 205 -0.32 -25.47 17.72
N ASN A 206 -0.86 -24.25 17.62
CA ASN A 206 -0.60 -23.13 18.53
C ASN A 206 0.89 -22.71 18.62
N ARG A 207 1.69 -23.01 17.60
CA ARG A 207 3.07 -22.52 17.49
C ARG A 207 3.17 -21.50 16.38
N ALA A 208 3.89 -20.42 16.67
CA ALA A 208 4.24 -19.40 15.71
C ALA A 208 5.46 -19.82 14.87
N PHE A 209 5.45 -19.38 13.61
CA PHE A 209 6.50 -19.61 12.63
C PHE A 209 6.52 -18.44 11.65
N TRP A 210 7.50 -18.39 10.78
CA TRP A 210 7.49 -17.47 9.64
C TRP A 210 7.50 -18.23 8.31
N TYR A 211 6.97 -17.61 7.27
CA TYR A 211 6.97 -18.16 5.92
C TYR A 211 6.97 -17.04 4.87
N GLU A 212 7.20 -17.41 3.60
CA GLU A 212 6.99 -16.51 2.46
C GLU A 212 5.51 -16.53 2.09
N ASN A 213 4.86 -15.39 2.14
CA ASN A 213 3.46 -15.27 1.77
C ASN A 213 3.25 -15.11 0.26
N SER A 214 1.98 -15.06 -0.17
CA SER A 214 1.59 -15.00 -1.59
C SER A 214 2.00 -13.73 -2.33
N VAL A 215 2.48 -12.71 -1.60
CA VAL A 215 2.97 -11.45 -2.17
C VAL A 215 4.48 -11.24 -1.96
N GLY A 216 5.20 -12.33 -1.58
CA GLY A 216 6.66 -12.34 -1.48
C GLY A 216 7.23 -11.68 -0.23
N LEU A 217 6.41 -11.45 0.79
CA LEU A 217 6.88 -10.92 2.07
C LEU A 217 7.07 -12.02 3.11
N VAL A 218 7.97 -11.77 4.06
CA VAL A 218 8.04 -12.53 5.31
C VAL A 218 6.77 -12.26 6.11
N GLU A 219 6.05 -13.34 6.45
CA GLU A 219 4.86 -13.27 7.26
C GLU A 219 5.01 -14.12 8.52
N LEU A 220 4.62 -13.54 9.66
CA LEU A 220 4.60 -14.22 10.97
C LEU A 220 3.20 -14.79 11.17
N ALA A 221 3.12 -16.11 11.29
CA ALA A 221 1.86 -16.83 11.39
C ALA A 221 1.86 -17.79 12.57
N ALA A 222 0.69 -18.29 12.93
CA ALA A 222 0.57 -19.35 13.92
C ALA A 222 -0.46 -20.39 13.48
N ASN A 223 -0.13 -21.67 13.66
CA ASN A 223 -1.03 -22.74 13.24
C ASN A 223 -2.28 -22.79 14.11
N ARG A 224 -3.46 -22.57 13.47
CA ARG A 224 -4.80 -22.56 14.07
C ARG A 224 -5.06 -21.52 15.16
N THR A 225 -4.27 -20.43 15.19
CA THR A 225 -4.46 -19.31 16.10
C THR A 225 -3.89 -18.02 15.53
N SER A 226 -4.21 -16.87 16.11
CA SER A 226 -3.68 -15.58 15.70
C SER A 226 -2.24 -15.42 16.19
N ALA A 227 -1.29 -15.20 15.25
CA ALA A 227 0.09 -14.89 15.58
C ALA A 227 0.20 -13.54 16.33
N VAL A 228 -0.55 -12.53 15.89
CA VAL A 228 -0.60 -11.22 16.55
C VAL A 228 -0.92 -11.34 18.03
N ARG A 229 -1.97 -12.11 18.39
CA ARG A 229 -2.35 -12.32 19.79
C ARG A 229 -1.37 -13.21 20.54
N LEU A 230 -0.90 -14.30 19.90
CA LEU A 230 0.01 -15.26 20.52
C LEU A 230 1.36 -14.62 20.88
N LEU A 231 1.87 -13.75 20.01
CA LEU A 231 3.17 -13.10 20.16
C LEU A 231 3.07 -11.72 20.84
N GLY A 232 1.84 -11.21 21.01
CA GLY A 232 1.61 -9.88 21.56
C GLY A 232 2.20 -8.75 20.69
N ILE A 233 2.26 -8.93 19.36
CA ILE A 233 2.86 -8.00 18.42
C ILE A 233 1.83 -7.05 17.83
N GLU A 234 2.33 -5.90 17.35
CA GLU A 234 1.51 -4.87 16.71
C GLU A 234 2.23 -4.26 15.50
N ILE A 235 1.50 -3.50 14.70
CA ILE A 235 2.07 -2.80 13.54
C ILE A 235 3.12 -1.80 14.03
N GLY A 236 4.31 -1.80 13.39
CA GLY A 236 5.47 -1.01 13.79
C GLY A 236 6.47 -1.78 14.68
N ASP A 237 6.12 -2.97 15.18
CA ASP A 237 7.09 -3.80 15.90
C ASP A 237 8.27 -4.17 14.99
N SER A 238 9.47 -4.00 15.51
CA SER A 238 10.71 -4.32 14.78
C SER A 238 10.88 -5.83 14.61
N VAL A 239 11.28 -6.25 13.42
CA VAL A 239 11.60 -7.64 13.10
C VAL A 239 13.03 -7.76 12.57
N ARG A 240 13.71 -8.87 12.87
CA ARG A 240 15.09 -9.10 12.40
C ARG A 240 15.28 -10.55 11.99
N ALA A 241 15.92 -10.76 10.84
CA ALA A 241 16.46 -12.08 10.51
C ALA A 241 17.73 -12.31 11.34
N ILE A 242 17.80 -13.46 11.97
CA ILE A 242 18.97 -13.92 12.75
C ILE A 242 19.40 -15.30 12.28
N ALA A 243 20.73 -15.53 12.33
CA ALA A 243 21.32 -16.81 11.92
C ALA A 243 20.97 -17.94 12.92
#